data_e5fe6cc9fec3c0d792df2ae2b5a2a6a0
#
_entry.id   e5fe6cc9fec3c0d792df2ae2b5a2a6a0
#
_cell.length_a   1.000
_cell.length_b   1.000
_cell.length_c   1.000
_cell.angle_alpha   90.00
_cell.angle_beta   90.00
_cell.angle_gamma   90.00
#
_symmetry.space_group_name_H-M   'P 1'
#
loop_
_entity.id
_entity.type
_entity.pdbx_description
1 polymer ?
#
loop_
_entity_poly.entity_id
_entity_poly.type
_entity_poly.pdbx_seq_one_letter_code
_entity_poly.pdbx_strand_id
1 'polypeptide(L)'
;MDQPKIIPNTDGTLKRVHTEVSDFLSSDEESMKSKTSVKKSKVISSQNWPRFLVISSTDDGVLNKLSPFAIQKAIVGLAGEPKSVKKIKTGLLVECLTERHSTCLLKSTVFCNVPIKVTAHSSLNSSKGVIRCRDLEGVSEEEICQNLRTQGVTAVRRIKVRRNNDLLPTNTCILTFNVPTLPQSVKAGYLNIPVEPFIPNPLRCFKCQRFGHGQNTCRGKLTCARCGLFDHDSKTCKNDTLCLNCKGNHCAYSRECPRWKLEKRVQQVKVQNKLSFTDARRLVETATPTVGDKSYAAAAAAKVATKSVAVNTDLTWHCDEAKYKKLSDIEKTQKQTFTSLIHSIRGLMHEPKQ
;
A
#
# COMPACT_ATOMS: atom_id res chain seq x y z
N MET A 1 43.71 35.70 -42.70
CA MET A 1 43.50 37.10 -42.27
C MET A 1 42.02 37.17 -41.95
N ASP A 2 41.71 37.22 -40.71
CA ASP A 2 40.78 38.03 -39.96
C ASP A 2 40.36 37.29 -38.69
N GLN A 3 40.68 37.93 -37.58
CA GLN A 3 40.39 37.46 -36.22
C GLN A 3 38.97 37.85 -35.82
N PRO A 4 38.29 37.05 -34.95
CA PRO A 4 37.04 37.47 -34.36
C PRO A 4 37.25 38.32 -33.09
N LYS A 5 36.45 39.36 -33.00
CA LYS A 5 36.39 40.37 -31.93
C LYS A 5 35.85 39.77 -30.62
N ILE A 6 36.56 40.08 -29.55
CA ILE A 6 36.15 39.82 -28.15
C ILE A 6 35.25 40.96 -27.69
N ILE A 7 34.13 40.64 -27.07
CA ILE A 7 33.28 41.55 -26.29
C ILE A 7 33.31 41.08 -24.84
N PRO A 8 33.56 41.95 -23.85
CA PRO A 8 33.67 41.56 -22.43
C PRO A 8 32.30 41.51 -21.74
N ASN A 9 32.06 40.49 -20.93
CA ASN A 9 31.02 40.49 -19.93
C ASN A 9 31.63 40.71 -18.53
N THR A 10 31.15 41.76 -17.90
CA THR A 10 31.30 42.08 -16.49
C THR A 10 30.43 41.14 -15.66
N ASP A 11 31.03 40.38 -14.77
CA ASP A 11 30.71 40.30 -13.34
C ASP A 11 31.60 39.25 -12.66
N GLY A 12 32.24 39.70 -11.61
CA GLY A 12 33.28 38.98 -10.91
C GLY A 12 32.79 37.92 -9.96
N THR A 13 33.45 36.81 -9.99
CA THR A 13 33.74 36.01 -8.80
C THR A 13 34.97 35.13 -9.02
N LEU A 14 35.83 35.13 -8.01
CA LEU A 14 37.18 34.61 -7.95
C LEU A 14 37.31 33.12 -8.22
N LYS A 15 38.21 32.77 -9.12
CA LYS A 15 38.82 31.44 -9.27
C LYS A 15 39.83 31.20 -8.15
N ARG A 16 39.80 30.06 -7.53
CA ARG A 16 40.87 29.55 -6.69
C ARG A 16 41.71 28.56 -7.48
N VAL A 17 43.00 28.85 -7.52
CA VAL A 17 44.04 28.20 -8.29
C VAL A 17 44.50 26.94 -7.54
N HIS A 18 44.78 25.89 -8.31
CA HIS A 18 45.53 24.69 -7.90
C HIS A 18 46.96 25.06 -7.49
N THR A 19 47.46 24.47 -6.43
CA THR A 19 48.89 24.30 -6.21
C THR A 19 49.13 22.85 -5.67
N GLU A 20 49.82 22.09 -6.46
CA GLU A 20 50.52 20.88 -6.06
C GLU A 20 51.70 21.23 -5.16
N VAL A 21 51.94 20.51 -4.11
CA VAL A 21 53.25 20.27 -3.51
C VAL A 21 53.34 18.88 -2.95
N SER A 22 54.38 18.21 -3.40
CA SER A 22 54.84 16.87 -3.10
C SER A 22 55.49 16.74 -1.73
N ASP A 23 55.47 15.48 -1.22
CA ASP A 23 56.45 14.76 -0.37
C ASP A 23 56.82 15.29 1.00
N PHE A 24 56.53 14.49 2.04
CA PHE A 24 57.53 14.01 2.98
C PHE A 24 57.05 12.79 3.77
N LEU A 25 57.91 11.78 3.84
CA LEU A 25 57.83 10.54 4.62
C LEU A 25 57.94 10.79 6.12
N SER A 26 57.19 10.06 6.95
CA SER A 26 57.73 9.20 8.00
C SER A 26 56.66 8.68 8.98
N SER A 27 56.61 7.39 9.10
CA SER A 27 56.30 6.49 10.22
C SER A 27 55.68 7.07 11.49
N ASP A 28 54.52 6.51 11.93
CA ASP A 28 54.44 5.70 13.17
C ASP A 28 53.05 5.02 13.26
N GLU A 29 53.09 3.74 13.59
CA GLU A 29 51.94 2.87 13.87
C GLU A 29 51.27 3.29 15.17
N GLU A 30 49.92 3.38 15.20
CA GLU A 30 49.17 2.78 16.31
C GLU A 30 47.68 2.54 15.93
N SER A 31 47.30 1.35 16.18
CA SER A 31 46.05 0.64 16.15
C SER A 31 44.83 1.44 16.64
N MET A 32 43.83 1.69 15.76
CA MET A 32 42.45 1.75 16.16
C MET A 32 41.55 1.01 15.14
N LYS A 33 41.17 -0.20 15.52
CA LYS A 33 40.18 -1.04 14.82
C LYS A 33 38.80 -0.38 14.92
N SER A 34 38.44 0.47 13.99
CA SER A 34 37.03 0.82 13.77
C SER A 34 36.40 -0.24 12.89
N LYS A 35 35.53 -1.04 13.51
CA LYS A 35 34.68 -2.02 12.83
C LYS A 35 33.62 -1.28 11.98
N THR A 36 33.97 -0.89 10.77
CA THR A 36 32.99 -0.55 9.74
C THR A 36 32.32 -1.85 9.28
N SER A 37 31.16 -2.14 9.86
CA SER A 37 30.28 -3.19 9.35
C SER A 37 29.81 -2.79 7.97
N VAL A 38 30.49 -3.28 6.94
CA VAL A 38 30.00 -3.28 5.56
C VAL A 38 28.69 -4.08 5.59
N LYS A 39 27.56 -3.37 5.57
CA LYS A 39 26.25 -4.01 5.34
C LYS A 39 26.32 -4.70 3.97
N LYS A 40 26.54 -6.01 3.97
CA LYS A 40 26.40 -6.86 2.78
C LYS A 40 25.05 -6.54 2.16
N SER A 41 25.03 -5.91 1.01
CA SER A 41 23.87 -5.77 0.17
C SER A 41 23.31 -7.19 -0.04
N LYS A 42 22.15 -7.45 0.55
CA LYS A 42 21.45 -8.73 0.40
C LYS A 42 21.08 -8.84 -1.07
N VAL A 43 21.88 -9.61 -1.82
CA VAL A 43 21.54 -10.02 -3.17
C VAL A 43 20.17 -10.68 -3.04
N ILE A 44 19.15 -10.03 -3.57
CA ILE A 44 17.79 -10.57 -3.62
C ILE A 44 17.88 -11.74 -4.58
N SER A 45 18.06 -12.95 -4.04
CA SER A 45 17.88 -14.17 -4.81
C SER A 45 16.48 -14.07 -5.42
N SER A 46 16.41 -14.16 -6.74
CA SER A 46 15.16 -14.16 -7.49
C SER A 46 14.29 -15.29 -6.95
N GLN A 47 13.34 -14.95 -6.05
CA GLN A 47 12.41 -15.91 -5.53
C GLN A 47 11.47 -16.28 -6.68
N ASN A 48 11.79 -17.36 -7.37
CA ASN A 48 11.08 -17.82 -8.57
C ASN A 48 9.83 -18.64 -8.24
N TRP A 49 9.30 -18.53 -7.01
CA TRP A 49 8.10 -19.21 -6.55
C TRP A 49 7.00 -18.25 -6.11
N PRO A 50 5.72 -18.57 -6.38
CA PRO A 50 4.61 -17.68 -6.01
C PRO A 50 4.36 -17.71 -4.50
N ARG A 51 4.52 -16.55 -3.87
CA ARG A 51 4.31 -16.37 -2.43
C ARG A 51 2.84 -16.30 -2.05
N PHE A 52 2.01 -15.76 -2.93
CA PHE A 52 0.57 -15.61 -2.71
C PHE A 52 -0.19 -16.60 -3.58
N LEU A 53 -0.93 -17.49 -2.95
CA LEU A 53 -1.74 -18.52 -3.61
C LEU A 53 -3.22 -18.27 -3.34
N VAL A 54 -4.05 -18.62 -4.32
CA VAL A 54 -5.50 -18.63 -4.19
C VAL A 54 -5.97 -20.08 -4.23
N ILE A 55 -6.61 -20.52 -3.17
CA ILE A 55 -7.30 -21.80 -3.09
C ILE A 55 -8.77 -21.55 -3.42
N SER A 56 -9.24 -22.06 -4.54
CA SER A 56 -10.63 -21.99 -4.99
C SER A 56 -11.24 -23.38 -5.06
N SER A 57 -12.54 -23.48 -4.78
CA SER A 57 -13.30 -24.71 -5.00
C SER A 57 -14.05 -24.64 -6.32
N THR A 58 -14.37 -25.80 -6.89
CA THR A 58 -15.30 -25.92 -8.03
C THR A 58 -16.70 -25.45 -7.64
N ASP A 59 -17.11 -25.69 -6.38
CA ASP A 59 -18.40 -25.27 -5.85
C ASP A 59 -18.27 -23.92 -5.15
N ASP A 60 -18.98 -22.94 -5.63
CA ASP A 60 -18.92 -21.56 -5.15
C ASP A 60 -19.32 -21.45 -3.67
N GLY A 61 -18.40 -20.91 -2.88
CA GLY A 61 -18.65 -20.52 -1.50
C GLY A 61 -18.50 -21.62 -0.43
N VAL A 62 -18.21 -22.87 -0.79
CA VAL A 62 -18.03 -23.97 0.19
C VAL A 62 -16.85 -23.67 1.12
N LEU A 63 -15.71 -23.22 0.60
CA LEU A 63 -14.54 -22.85 1.40
C LEU A 63 -14.80 -21.68 2.36
N ASN A 64 -15.70 -20.76 2.01
CA ASN A 64 -16.06 -19.63 2.85
C ASN A 64 -16.93 -20.02 4.06
N LYS A 65 -17.62 -21.16 3.98
CA LYS A 65 -18.47 -21.71 5.07
C LYS A 65 -17.64 -22.45 6.11
N LEU A 66 -16.41 -22.87 5.78
CA LEU A 66 -15.54 -23.58 6.72
C LEU A 66 -15.16 -22.70 7.91
N SER A 67 -15.04 -23.31 9.09
CA SER A 67 -14.58 -22.62 10.29
C SER A 67 -13.12 -22.17 10.13
N PRO A 68 -12.70 -21.04 10.73
CA PRO A 68 -11.30 -20.61 10.71
C PRO A 68 -10.33 -21.65 11.26
N PHE A 69 -10.74 -22.40 12.27
CA PHE A 69 -9.92 -23.45 12.88
C PHE A 69 -9.71 -24.65 11.94
N ALA A 70 -10.76 -25.08 11.23
CA ALA A 70 -10.64 -26.14 10.22
C ALA A 70 -9.71 -25.73 9.08
N ILE A 71 -9.84 -24.49 8.60
CA ILE A 71 -8.97 -23.92 7.56
C ILE A 71 -7.51 -23.91 8.02
N GLN A 72 -7.25 -23.40 9.24
CA GLN A 72 -5.88 -23.34 9.77
C GLN A 72 -5.28 -24.73 9.92
N LYS A 73 -6.01 -25.68 10.54
CA LYS A 73 -5.55 -27.05 10.72
C LYS A 73 -5.24 -27.75 9.38
N ALA A 74 -6.09 -27.56 8.38
CA ALA A 74 -5.90 -28.14 7.06
C ALA A 74 -4.67 -27.55 6.33
N ILE A 75 -4.46 -26.24 6.37
CA ILE A 75 -3.29 -25.61 5.75
C ILE A 75 -2.01 -26.07 6.45
N VAL A 76 -1.99 -26.08 7.77
CA VAL A 76 -0.81 -26.54 8.55
C VAL A 76 -0.49 -28.00 8.25
N GLY A 77 -1.51 -28.87 8.15
CA GLY A 77 -1.33 -30.28 7.80
C GLY A 77 -0.80 -30.50 6.37
N LEU A 78 -1.21 -29.68 5.40
CA LEU A 78 -0.79 -29.81 4.00
C LEU A 78 0.59 -29.20 3.71
N ALA A 79 0.88 -28.05 4.26
CA ALA A 79 2.05 -27.27 3.83
C ALA A 79 2.87 -26.67 4.97
N GLY A 80 2.40 -26.75 6.21
CA GLY A 80 2.98 -26.06 7.35
C GLY A 80 2.35 -24.69 7.60
N GLU A 81 2.88 -23.95 8.57
CA GLU A 81 2.28 -22.71 9.03
C GLU A 81 2.40 -21.58 8.00
N PRO A 82 1.28 -21.02 7.51
CA PRO A 82 1.29 -19.92 6.56
C PRO A 82 1.62 -18.60 7.26
N LYS A 83 2.14 -17.62 6.52
CA LYS A 83 2.34 -16.28 7.06
C LYS A 83 1.01 -15.55 7.29
N SER A 84 0.06 -15.71 6.39
CA SER A 84 -1.30 -15.18 6.55
C SER A 84 -2.30 -15.94 5.69
N VAL A 85 -3.55 -16.02 6.18
CA VAL A 85 -4.69 -16.57 5.44
C VAL A 85 -5.84 -15.58 5.50
N LYS A 86 -6.47 -15.32 4.34
CA LYS A 86 -7.62 -14.40 4.23
C LYS A 86 -8.71 -15.03 3.39
N LYS A 87 -9.96 -14.97 3.85
CA LYS A 87 -11.11 -15.32 3.02
C LYS A 87 -11.31 -14.24 1.96
N ILE A 88 -11.45 -14.64 0.71
CA ILE A 88 -11.76 -13.79 -0.43
C ILE A 88 -13.03 -14.30 -1.11
N LYS A 89 -13.61 -13.50 -2.01
CA LYS A 89 -14.87 -13.87 -2.67
C LYS A 89 -14.80 -15.22 -3.40
N THR A 90 -13.64 -15.55 -3.97
CA THR A 90 -13.41 -16.78 -4.76
C THR A 90 -12.82 -17.94 -3.97
N GLY A 91 -12.63 -17.80 -2.64
CA GLY A 91 -12.02 -18.83 -1.80
C GLY A 91 -11.07 -18.28 -0.74
N LEU A 92 -9.88 -18.85 -0.64
CA LEU A 92 -8.87 -18.48 0.36
C LEU A 92 -7.62 -17.92 -0.31
N LEU A 93 -7.14 -16.78 0.18
CA LEU A 93 -5.84 -16.24 -0.16
C LEU A 93 -4.84 -16.63 0.91
N VAL A 94 -3.79 -17.36 0.52
CA VAL A 94 -2.72 -17.84 1.43
C VAL A 94 -1.41 -17.16 1.07
N GLU A 95 -0.73 -16.57 2.06
CA GLU A 95 0.63 -16.08 1.94
C GLU A 95 1.61 -17.11 2.50
N CYS A 96 2.43 -17.71 1.65
CA CYS A 96 3.41 -18.71 2.02
C CYS A 96 4.68 -18.07 2.57
N LEU A 97 5.30 -18.71 3.57
CA LEU A 97 6.58 -18.30 4.13
C LEU A 97 7.76 -18.81 3.30
N THR A 98 7.68 -20.05 2.81
CA THR A 98 8.75 -20.75 2.13
C THR A 98 8.29 -21.30 0.77
N GLU A 99 9.26 -21.61 -0.09
CA GLU A 99 9.01 -22.27 -1.38
C GLU A 99 8.34 -23.64 -1.20
N ARG A 100 8.78 -24.40 -0.18
CA ARG A 100 8.20 -25.70 0.15
C ARG A 100 6.70 -25.58 0.43
N HIS A 101 6.28 -24.60 1.23
CA HIS A 101 4.85 -24.36 1.50
C HIS A 101 4.07 -24.08 0.22
N SER A 102 4.62 -23.23 -0.64
CA SER A 102 4.00 -22.89 -1.94
C SER A 102 3.88 -24.11 -2.83
N THR A 103 4.94 -24.91 -2.95
CA THR A 103 4.97 -26.11 -3.81
C THR A 103 4.01 -27.19 -3.29
N CYS A 104 3.95 -27.41 -1.97
CA CYS A 104 3.01 -28.38 -1.37
C CYS A 104 1.56 -27.98 -1.65
N LEU A 105 1.21 -26.70 -1.43
CA LEU A 105 -0.15 -26.21 -1.70
C LEU A 105 -0.51 -26.29 -3.18
N LEU A 106 0.41 -25.93 -4.11
CA LEU A 106 0.15 -25.99 -5.54
C LEU A 106 -0.13 -27.41 -6.04
N LYS A 107 0.43 -28.42 -5.39
CA LYS A 107 0.20 -29.85 -5.70
C LYS A 107 -1.08 -30.40 -5.07
N SER A 108 -1.69 -29.69 -4.12
CA SER A 108 -2.88 -30.17 -3.40
C SER A 108 -4.12 -30.03 -4.28
N THR A 109 -4.89 -31.11 -4.38
CA THR A 109 -6.14 -31.19 -5.14
C THR A 109 -7.38 -31.28 -4.23
N VAL A 110 -7.18 -31.59 -2.94
CA VAL A 110 -8.25 -31.74 -1.95
C VAL A 110 -7.94 -30.92 -0.69
N PHE A 111 -8.95 -30.25 -0.15
CA PHE A 111 -8.86 -29.45 1.06
C PHE A 111 -10.13 -29.63 1.91
N CYS A 112 -10.00 -30.16 3.13
CA CYS A 112 -11.15 -30.49 4.01
C CYS A 112 -12.23 -31.32 3.29
N ASN A 113 -11.84 -32.36 2.55
CA ASN A 113 -12.71 -33.21 1.74
C ASN A 113 -13.45 -32.50 0.59
N VAL A 114 -13.01 -31.29 0.23
CA VAL A 114 -13.55 -30.52 -0.89
C VAL A 114 -12.50 -30.49 -2.00
N PRO A 115 -12.87 -30.79 -3.26
CA PRO A 115 -11.98 -30.64 -4.40
C PRO A 115 -11.63 -29.18 -4.61
N ILE A 116 -10.33 -28.89 -4.74
CA ILE A 116 -9.82 -27.54 -4.87
C ILE A 116 -8.93 -27.37 -6.10
N LYS A 117 -8.84 -26.11 -6.54
CA LYS A 117 -7.83 -25.67 -7.49
C LYS A 117 -6.98 -24.59 -6.83
N VAL A 118 -5.68 -24.82 -6.75
CA VAL A 118 -4.73 -23.85 -6.21
C VAL A 118 -4.01 -23.16 -7.36
N THR A 119 -4.04 -21.82 -7.36
CA THR A 119 -3.40 -21.01 -8.41
C THR A 119 -2.60 -19.88 -7.79
N ALA A 120 -1.54 -19.44 -8.48
CA ALA A 120 -0.80 -18.26 -8.08
C ALA A 120 -1.69 -17.01 -8.23
N HIS A 121 -1.70 -16.14 -7.23
CA HIS A 121 -2.45 -14.88 -7.32
C HIS A 121 -1.88 -14.00 -8.43
N SER A 122 -2.72 -13.49 -9.32
CA SER A 122 -2.33 -12.81 -10.56
C SER A 122 -1.54 -11.52 -10.38
N SER A 123 -1.71 -10.81 -9.26
CA SER A 123 -1.10 -9.49 -9.06
C SER A 123 -0.24 -9.36 -7.81
N LEU A 124 -0.47 -10.17 -6.76
CA LEU A 124 0.30 -10.05 -5.52
C LEU A 124 1.71 -10.65 -5.60
N ASN A 125 1.93 -11.54 -6.56
CA ASN A 125 3.25 -12.12 -6.83
C ASN A 125 4.12 -11.25 -7.72
N SER A 126 3.62 -10.12 -8.20
CA SER A 126 4.35 -9.17 -9.03
C SER A 126 4.42 -7.80 -8.36
N SER A 127 5.48 -7.08 -8.63
CA SER A 127 5.63 -5.68 -8.23
C SER A 127 5.90 -4.80 -9.45
N LYS A 128 5.54 -3.52 -9.35
CA LYS A 128 5.78 -2.55 -10.42
C LYS A 128 6.66 -1.42 -9.91
N GLY A 129 7.74 -1.15 -10.64
CA GLY A 129 8.65 -0.05 -10.38
C GLY A 129 8.75 0.89 -11.56
N VAL A 130 9.27 2.07 -11.32
CA VAL A 130 9.54 3.10 -12.32
C VAL A 130 11.02 3.38 -12.32
N ILE A 131 11.63 3.38 -13.50
CA ILE A 131 12.99 3.85 -13.71
C ILE A 131 12.98 5.09 -14.60
N ARG A 132 13.92 6.00 -14.35
CA ARG A 132 14.15 7.18 -15.18
C ARG A 132 15.61 7.22 -15.60
N CYS A 133 15.85 7.03 -16.90
CA CYS A 133 17.19 7.03 -17.45
C CYS A 133 17.18 7.62 -18.85
N ARG A 134 18.05 8.60 -19.10
CA ARG A 134 18.21 9.23 -20.41
C ARG A 134 18.89 8.28 -21.40
N ASP A 135 19.87 7.53 -20.93
CA ASP A 135 20.67 6.64 -21.78
C ASP A 135 19.85 5.46 -22.35
N LEU A 136 18.65 5.22 -21.81
CA LEU A 136 17.69 4.28 -22.35
C LEU A 136 16.69 4.92 -23.33
N GLU A 137 16.87 6.19 -23.68
CA GLU A 137 16.05 6.87 -24.68
C GLU A 137 16.24 6.22 -26.03
N GLY A 138 15.51 5.79 -26.78
CA GLY A 138 15.74 5.10 -28.07
C GLY A 138 15.91 3.59 -27.97
N VAL A 139 16.16 3.02 -26.80
CA VAL A 139 16.20 1.57 -26.62
C VAL A 139 14.76 1.04 -26.59
N SER A 140 14.48 -0.05 -27.31
CA SER A 140 13.13 -0.64 -27.37
C SER A 140 12.68 -1.23 -26.02
N GLU A 141 11.36 -1.31 -25.80
CA GLU A 141 10.79 -1.93 -24.59
C GLU A 141 11.17 -3.42 -24.50
N GLU A 142 11.23 -4.09 -25.65
CA GLU A 142 11.59 -5.51 -25.79
C GLU A 142 13.05 -5.75 -25.42
N GLU A 143 13.96 -4.93 -25.89
CA GLU A 143 15.39 -5.02 -25.60
C GLU A 143 15.67 -4.78 -24.12
N ILE A 144 15.05 -3.75 -23.52
CA ILE A 144 15.14 -3.50 -22.06
C ILE A 144 14.61 -4.71 -21.29
N CYS A 145 13.50 -5.29 -21.72
CA CYS A 145 12.89 -6.45 -21.08
C CYS A 145 13.80 -7.67 -21.13
N GLN A 146 14.40 -7.97 -22.28
CA GLN A 146 15.30 -9.09 -22.48
C GLN A 146 16.54 -8.97 -21.59
N ASN A 147 17.20 -7.82 -21.61
CA ASN A 147 18.42 -7.57 -20.82
C ASN A 147 18.18 -7.56 -19.30
N LEU A 148 16.99 -7.15 -18.84
CA LEU A 148 16.64 -7.14 -17.41
C LEU A 148 15.93 -8.42 -16.94
N ARG A 149 15.71 -9.40 -17.81
CA ARG A 149 15.00 -10.64 -17.49
C ARG A 149 15.67 -11.43 -16.35
N THR A 150 16.99 -11.47 -16.32
CA THR A 150 17.77 -12.13 -15.27
C THR A 150 17.59 -11.49 -13.89
N GLN A 151 17.16 -10.21 -13.85
CA GLN A 151 16.85 -9.47 -12.64
C GLN A 151 15.35 -9.54 -12.28
N GLY A 152 14.60 -10.45 -12.91
CA GLY A 152 13.19 -10.70 -12.61
C GLY A 152 12.20 -9.76 -13.29
N VAL A 153 12.62 -8.99 -14.30
CA VAL A 153 11.72 -8.15 -15.10
C VAL A 153 10.97 -9.03 -16.11
N THR A 154 9.64 -8.95 -16.08
CA THR A 154 8.75 -9.72 -16.98
C THR A 154 8.10 -8.86 -18.05
N ALA A 155 7.94 -7.57 -17.80
CA ALA A 155 7.40 -6.63 -18.78
C ALA A 155 7.93 -5.22 -18.54
N VAL A 156 8.13 -4.51 -19.63
CA VAL A 156 8.54 -3.11 -19.66
C VAL A 156 7.48 -2.30 -20.41
N ARG A 157 7.18 -1.11 -19.94
CA ARG A 157 6.30 -0.17 -20.63
C ARG A 157 6.83 1.24 -20.49
N ARG A 158 7.17 1.88 -21.61
CA ARG A 158 7.59 3.28 -21.65
C ARG A 158 6.39 4.22 -21.50
N ILE A 159 6.53 5.23 -20.69
CA ILE A 159 5.50 6.27 -20.56
C ILE A 159 5.60 7.17 -21.80
N LYS A 160 4.47 7.36 -22.47
CA LYS A 160 4.32 8.28 -23.59
C LYS A 160 3.51 9.50 -23.14
N VAL A 161 3.91 10.68 -23.58
CA VAL A 161 3.22 11.95 -23.30
C VAL A 161 2.69 12.51 -24.61
N ARG A 162 1.45 12.97 -24.59
CA ARG A 162 0.85 13.63 -25.77
C ARG A 162 1.29 15.09 -25.81
N ARG A 163 1.95 15.49 -26.91
CA ARG A 163 2.27 16.87 -27.25
C ARG A 163 1.86 17.11 -28.71
N ASN A 164 1.17 18.22 -28.99
CA ASN A 164 0.72 18.59 -30.34
C ASN A 164 0.04 17.45 -31.11
N ASN A 165 -0.83 16.68 -30.45
CA ASN A 165 -1.47 15.45 -30.94
C ASN A 165 -0.58 14.21 -31.10
N ASP A 166 0.73 14.29 -31.01
CA ASP A 166 1.65 13.17 -31.13
C ASP A 166 1.95 12.54 -29.77
N LEU A 167 2.14 11.23 -29.78
CA LEU A 167 2.54 10.45 -28.61
C LEU A 167 4.06 10.31 -28.58
N LEU A 168 4.74 11.19 -27.84
CA LEU A 168 6.19 11.17 -27.69
C LEU A 168 6.61 10.24 -26.54
N PRO A 169 7.58 9.35 -26.76
CA PRO A 169 8.16 8.51 -25.71
C PRO A 169 8.91 9.40 -24.71
N THR A 170 8.93 8.98 -23.46
CA THR A 170 9.69 9.64 -22.38
C THR A 170 10.81 8.74 -21.87
N ASN A 171 11.75 9.31 -21.13
CA ASN A 171 12.85 8.59 -20.47
C ASN A 171 12.38 7.76 -19.25
N THR A 172 11.08 7.61 -19.08
CA THR A 172 10.48 6.92 -17.93
C THR A 172 9.89 5.59 -18.37
N CYS A 173 10.38 4.49 -17.78
CA CYS A 173 9.89 3.15 -18.02
C CYS A 173 9.25 2.56 -16.76
N ILE A 174 8.13 1.86 -16.92
CA ILE A 174 7.50 1.07 -15.88
C ILE A 174 7.96 -0.37 -16.07
N LEU A 175 8.63 -0.91 -15.06
CA LEU A 175 9.08 -2.30 -15.01
C LEU A 175 8.10 -3.13 -14.18
N THR A 176 7.76 -4.32 -14.66
CA THR A 176 7.00 -5.32 -13.89
C THR A 176 7.95 -6.43 -13.51
N PHE A 177 8.04 -6.72 -12.20
CA PHE A 177 8.89 -7.77 -11.65
C PHE A 177 8.04 -8.99 -11.25
N ASN A 178 8.60 -10.19 -11.36
CA ASN A 178 7.96 -11.45 -10.94
C ASN A 178 8.08 -11.72 -9.43
N VAL A 179 8.47 -10.72 -8.65
CA VAL A 179 8.61 -10.79 -7.20
C VAL A 179 7.68 -9.80 -6.51
N PRO A 180 7.11 -10.12 -5.34
CA PRO A 180 6.22 -9.20 -4.62
C PRO A 180 6.97 -8.03 -3.98
N THR A 181 8.28 -8.15 -3.78
CA THR A 181 9.12 -7.11 -3.19
C THR A 181 9.86 -6.36 -4.29
N LEU A 182 9.69 -5.06 -4.36
CA LEU A 182 10.36 -4.21 -5.35
C LEU A 182 11.86 -4.14 -5.05
N PRO A 183 12.75 -4.39 -6.04
CA PRO A 183 14.19 -4.16 -5.89
C PRO A 183 14.49 -2.66 -5.76
N GLN A 184 15.59 -2.31 -5.10
CA GLN A 184 16.00 -0.91 -4.92
C GLN A 184 16.60 -0.32 -6.21
N SER A 185 17.29 -1.15 -6.98
CA SER A 185 17.91 -0.74 -8.26
C SER A 185 17.94 -1.89 -9.25
N VAL A 186 18.14 -1.58 -10.52
CA VAL A 186 18.39 -2.53 -11.60
C VAL A 186 19.67 -2.12 -12.35
N LYS A 187 20.41 -3.12 -12.84
CA LYS A 187 21.60 -2.90 -13.65
C LYS A 187 21.25 -3.03 -15.13
N ALA A 188 21.30 -1.93 -15.86
CA ALA A 188 21.15 -1.91 -17.31
C ALA A 188 22.55 -1.71 -17.94
N GLY A 189 23.18 -2.82 -18.35
CA GLY A 189 24.60 -2.81 -18.74
C GLY A 189 25.47 -2.37 -17.56
N TYR A 190 26.24 -1.30 -17.75
CA TYR A 190 27.11 -0.69 -16.74
C TYR A 190 26.36 0.29 -15.81
N LEU A 191 25.12 0.65 -16.14
CA LEU A 191 24.33 1.63 -15.37
C LEU A 191 23.62 0.95 -14.20
N ASN A 192 23.73 1.55 -13.02
CA ASN A 192 22.92 1.17 -11.85
C ASN A 192 21.79 2.19 -11.66
N ILE A 193 20.58 1.79 -12.03
CA ILE A 193 19.41 2.68 -12.09
C ILE A 193 18.52 2.42 -10.87
N PRO A 194 18.21 3.45 -10.04
CA PRO A 194 17.29 3.29 -8.92
C PRO A 194 15.87 3.02 -9.40
N VAL A 195 15.15 2.16 -8.66
CA VAL A 195 13.76 1.78 -8.95
C VAL A 195 12.84 2.41 -7.93
N GLU A 196 11.97 3.30 -8.38
CA GLU A 196 10.93 3.91 -7.57
C GLU A 196 9.63 3.09 -7.62
N PRO A 197 8.83 3.04 -6.55
CA PRO A 197 7.53 2.37 -6.58
C PRO A 197 6.58 3.01 -7.60
N PHE A 198 5.95 2.20 -8.44
CA PHE A 198 4.93 2.69 -9.37
C PHE A 198 3.64 3.06 -8.61
N ILE A 199 3.26 4.33 -8.66
CA ILE A 199 2.03 4.85 -8.07
C ILE A 199 0.97 4.96 -9.16
N PRO A 200 -0.05 4.08 -9.18
CA PRO A 200 -1.09 4.13 -10.19
C PRO A 200 -1.94 5.40 -10.08
N ASN A 201 -2.56 5.80 -11.19
CA ASN A 201 -3.55 6.85 -11.16
C ASN A 201 -4.83 6.36 -10.45
N PRO A 202 -5.60 7.27 -9.83
CA PRO A 202 -6.87 6.92 -9.25
C PRO A 202 -7.81 6.27 -10.28
N LEU A 203 -8.40 5.14 -9.91
CA LEU A 203 -9.34 4.44 -10.76
C LEU A 203 -10.66 5.21 -10.81
N ARG A 204 -10.96 5.83 -11.96
CA ARG A 204 -12.24 6.49 -12.23
C ARG A 204 -13.12 5.58 -13.07
N CYS A 205 -14.35 5.41 -12.66
CA CYS A 205 -15.35 4.65 -13.41
C CYS A 205 -15.81 5.44 -14.64
N PHE A 206 -15.70 4.86 -15.84
CA PHE A 206 -16.15 5.51 -17.06
C PHE A 206 -17.68 5.54 -17.23
N LYS A 207 -18.43 4.75 -16.43
CA LYS A 207 -19.89 4.77 -16.42
C LYS A 207 -20.45 5.87 -15.52
N CYS A 208 -20.13 5.85 -14.24
CA CYS A 208 -20.68 6.80 -13.26
C CYS A 208 -19.73 7.94 -12.87
N GLN A 209 -18.56 8.04 -13.46
CA GLN A 209 -17.51 9.07 -13.26
C GLN A 209 -16.93 9.18 -11.83
N ARG A 210 -17.35 8.32 -10.89
CA ARG A 210 -16.83 8.29 -9.51
C ARG A 210 -15.53 7.50 -9.40
N PHE A 211 -14.74 7.78 -8.36
CA PHE A 211 -13.51 7.05 -8.07
C PHE A 211 -13.76 5.77 -7.25
N GLY A 212 -12.82 4.82 -7.30
CA GLY A 212 -12.75 3.64 -6.44
C GLY A 212 -13.20 2.31 -7.07
N HIS A 213 -13.82 2.32 -8.26
CA HIS A 213 -14.23 1.09 -8.95
C HIS A 213 -14.13 1.22 -10.48
N GLY A 214 -14.12 0.09 -11.17
CA GLY A 214 -14.13 0.01 -12.63
C GLY A 214 -15.54 0.00 -13.20
N GLN A 215 -15.65 0.12 -14.52
CA GLN A 215 -16.93 0.10 -15.23
C GLN A 215 -17.66 -1.24 -15.06
N ASN A 216 -16.95 -2.36 -15.09
CA ASN A 216 -17.53 -3.71 -15.03
C ASN A 216 -18.24 -4.02 -13.70
N THR A 217 -17.82 -3.37 -12.61
CA THR A 217 -18.44 -3.56 -11.28
C THR A 217 -19.38 -2.42 -10.89
N CYS A 218 -19.65 -1.49 -11.83
CA CYS A 218 -20.44 -0.31 -11.58
C CYS A 218 -21.94 -0.61 -11.55
N ARG A 219 -22.60 -0.23 -10.46
CA ARG A 219 -24.05 -0.27 -10.29
C ARG A 219 -24.73 1.09 -10.55
N GLY A 220 -23.94 2.14 -10.86
CA GLY A 220 -24.45 3.50 -11.10
C GLY A 220 -25.00 3.69 -12.50
N LYS A 221 -25.72 4.81 -12.70
CA LYS A 221 -26.22 5.25 -14.01
C LYS A 221 -25.09 5.79 -14.90
N LEU A 222 -25.30 5.77 -16.21
CA LEU A 222 -24.40 6.45 -17.16
C LEU A 222 -24.41 7.95 -16.88
N THR A 223 -23.23 8.54 -16.72
CA THR A 223 -23.08 9.94 -16.32
C THR A 223 -22.08 10.62 -17.25
N CYS A 224 -22.43 11.79 -17.74
CA CYS A 224 -21.56 12.59 -18.60
C CYS A 224 -20.32 13.05 -17.84
N ALA A 225 -19.12 12.82 -18.42
CA ALA A 225 -17.86 13.22 -17.82
C ALA A 225 -17.63 14.75 -17.85
N ARG A 226 -18.39 15.51 -18.68
CA ARG A 226 -18.26 16.95 -18.82
C ARG A 226 -19.17 17.71 -17.81
N CYS A 227 -20.48 17.45 -17.83
CA CYS A 227 -21.43 18.21 -17.02
C CYS A 227 -21.98 17.45 -15.80
N GLY A 228 -21.68 16.15 -15.64
CA GLY A 228 -22.15 15.35 -14.50
C GLY A 228 -23.63 14.95 -14.57
N LEU A 229 -24.39 15.32 -15.61
CA LEU A 229 -25.76 14.90 -15.82
C LEU A 229 -25.83 13.50 -16.44
N PHE A 230 -27.03 12.89 -16.41
CA PHE A 230 -27.24 11.53 -16.89
C PHE A 230 -27.64 11.52 -18.38
N ASP A 231 -27.64 10.34 -18.97
CA ASP A 231 -28.30 9.95 -20.21
C ASP A 231 -27.74 10.59 -21.50
N HIS A 232 -26.50 11.11 -21.51
CA HIS A 232 -25.80 11.50 -22.72
C HIS A 232 -24.28 11.27 -22.64
N ASP A 233 -23.62 11.18 -23.79
CA ASP A 233 -22.16 11.04 -23.87
C ASP A 233 -21.48 12.41 -23.74
N SER A 234 -20.29 12.38 -23.15
CA SER A 234 -19.45 13.58 -23.00
C SER A 234 -18.94 14.15 -24.31
N LYS A 235 -18.90 13.37 -25.40
CA LYS A 235 -18.45 13.83 -26.72
C LYS A 235 -19.45 14.79 -27.37
N THR A 236 -20.73 14.57 -27.16
CA THR A 236 -21.82 15.37 -27.74
C THR A 236 -22.36 16.42 -26.77
N CYS A 237 -21.83 16.48 -25.57
CA CYS A 237 -22.31 17.39 -24.52
C CYS A 237 -22.00 18.87 -24.87
N LYS A 238 -23.02 19.71 -24.87
CA LYS A 238 -22.93 21.17 -25.04
C LYS A 238 -23.02 21.96 -23.73
N ASN A 239 -23.39 21.26 -22.62
CA ASN A 239 -23.57 21.90 -21.31
C ASN A 239 -22.23 22.39 -20.73
N ASP A 240 -22.30 23.33 -19.80
CA ASP A 240 -21.15 23.81 -19.05
C ASP A 240 -20.47 22.67 -18.26
N THR A 241 -19.17 22.86 -18.02
CA THR A 241 -18.40 21.84 -17.32
C THR A 241 -18.69 21.86 -15.82
N LEU A 242 -19.12 20.72 -15.27
CA LEU A 242 -19.37 20.54 -13.85
C LEU A 242 -18.84 19.20 -13.39
N CYS A 243 -17.89 19.20 -12.49
CA CYS A 243 -17.30 17.97 -11.95
C CYS A 243 -18.26 17.30 -10.95
N LEU A 244 -18.69 16.07 -11.24
CA LEU A 244 -19.53 15.30 -10.33
C LEU A 244 -18.87 15.07 -8.95
N ASN A 245 -17.53 14.97 -8.90
CA ASN A 245 -16.79 14.58 -7.70
C ASN A 245 -16.52 15.73 -6.72
N CYS A 246 -16.31 16.94 -7.19
CA CYS A 246 -15.99 18.11 -6.35
C CYS A 246 -16.89 19.33 -6.60
N LYS A 247 -17.83 19.25 -7.59
CA LYS A 247 -18.74 20.34 -7.98
C LYS A 247 -18.02 21.58 -8.55
N GLY A 248 -16.73 21.48 -8.84
CA GLY A 248 -15.99 22.57 -9.48
C GLY A 248 -16.24 22.66 -10.99
N ASN A 249 -15.92 23.82 -11.57
CA ASN A 249 -16.12 24.12 -12.99
C ASN A 249 -15.04 23.50 -13.88
N HIS A 250 -15.01 22.16 -13.95
CA HIS A 250 -14.10 21.36 -14.78
C HIS A 250 -14.72 19.98 -15.04
N CYS A 251 -14.18 19.27 -16.03
CA CYS A 251 -14.61 17.89 -16.32
C CYS A 251 -14.19 16.89 -15.25
N ALA A 252 -14.94 15.79 -15.08
CA ALA A 252 -14.66 14.74 -14.10
C ALA A 252 -13.31 14.02 -14.29
N TYR A 253 -12.67 14.17 -15.47
CA TYR A 253 -11.33 13.62 -15.77
C TYR A 253 -10.18 14.60 -15.54
N SER A 254 -10.46 15.84 -15.12
CA SER A 254 -9.43 16.82 -14.85
C SER A 254 -8.50 16.37 -13.71
N ARG A 255 -7.18 16.52 -13.92
CA ARG A 255 -6.16 16.24 -12.89
C ARG A 255 -6.08 17.35 -11.85
N GLU A 256 -6.63 18.53 -12.15
CA GLU A 256 -6.71 19.65 -11.21
C GLU A 256 -7.82 19.48 -10.17
N CYS A 257 -8.72 18.51 -10.37
CA CYS A 257 -9.79 18.20 -9.43
C CYS A 257 -9.25 17.91 -8.03
N PRO A 258 -9.70 18.63 -6.98
CA PRO A 258 -9.27 18.37 -5.59
C PRO A 258 -9.51 16.92 -5.17
N ARG A 259 -10.64 16.34 -5.61
CA ARG A 259 -10.94 14.93 -5.33
C ARG A 259 -9.98 13.98 -6.02
N TRP A 260 -9.55 14.27 -7.26
CA TRP A 260 -8.53 13.50 -7.95
C TRP A 260 -7.18 13.56 -7.22
N LYS A 261 -6.77 14.77 -6.77
CA LYS A 261 -5.53 14.98 -6.01
C LYS A 261 -5.56 14.19 -4.69
N LEU A 262 -6.70 14.21 -3.98
CA LEU A 262 -6.89 13.42 -2.76
C LEU A 262 -6.76 11.91 -3.03
N GLU A 263 -7.47 11.38 -4.03
CA GLU A 263 -7.41 9.95 -4.38
C GLU A 263 -6.00 9.54 -4.84
N LYS A 264 -5.27 10.43 -5.52
CA LYS A 264 -3.86 10.21 -5.89
C LYS A 264 -2.96 10.12 -4.66
N ARG A 265 -3.18 10.97 -3.65
CA ARG A 265 -2.46 10.91 -2.37
C ARG A 265 -2.76 9.62 -1.61
N VAL A 266 -4.01 9.16 -1.60
CA VAL A 266 -4.39 7.85 -1.03
C VAL A 266 -3.63 6.71 -1.71
N GLN A 267 -3.54 6.69 -3.04
CA GLN A 267 -2.75 5.70 -3.78
C GLN A 267 -1.26 5.77 -3.43
N GLN A 268 -0.72 6.97 -3.27
CA GLN A 268 0.66 7.19 -2.88
C GLN A 268 0.96 6.62 -1.50
N VAL A 269 0.17 6.97 -0.49
CA VAL A 269 0.32 6.48 0.89
C VAL A 269 0.14 4.96 0.95
N LYS A 270 -0.83 4.40 0.20
CA LYS A 270 -1.03 2.96 0.09
C LYS A 270 0.22 2.23 -0.41
N VAL A 271 0.84 2.74 -1.48
CA VAL A 271 2.01 2.10 -2.10
C VAL A 271 3.26 2.27 -1.24
N GLN A 272 3.49 3.47 -0.72
CA GLN A 272 4.68 3.78 0.10
C GLN A 272 4.68 3.02 1.43
N ASN A 273 3.54 2.99 2.12
CA ASN A 273 3.41 2.36 3.44
C ASN A 273 2.91 0.91 3.38
N LYS A 274 2.68 0.35 2.17
CA LYS A 274 2.15 -1.01 1.96
C LYS A 274 0.84 -1.29 2.72
N LEU A 275 -0.02 -0.27 2.81
CA LEU A 275 -1.29 -0.31 3.55
C LEU A 275 -2.45 -0.82 2.67
N SER A 276 -3.55 -1.19 3.32
CA SER A 276 -4.82 -1.39 2.62
C SER A 276 -5.37 -0.06 2.09
N PHE A 277 -6.30 -0.11 1.15
CA PHE A 277 -6.91 1.11 0.60
C PHE A 277 -7.71 1.88 1.67
N THR A 278 -8.36 1.16 2.58
CA THR A 278 -9.15 1.74 3.69
C THR A 278 -8.26 2.45 4.71
N ASP A 279 -7.15 1.83 5.11
CA ASP A 279 -6.21 2.42 6.07
C ASP A 279 -5.48 3.63 5.48
N ALA A 280 -5.03 3.53 4.22
CA ALA A 280 -4.41 4.64 3.51
C ALA A 280 -5.37 5.84 3.38
N ARG A 281 -6.66 5.59 3.11
CA ARG A 281 -7.68 6.63 3.04
C ARG A 281 -7.87 7.30 4.39
N ARG A 282 -8.01 6.52 5.47
CA ARG A 282 -8.14 7.04 6.83
C ARG A 282 -6.97 7.95 7.17
N LEU A 283 -5.73 7.52 6.92
CA LEU A 283 -4.53 8.33 7.19
C LEU A 283 -4.50 9.65 6.40
N VAL A 284 -4.92 9.63 5.15
CA VAL A 284 -4.96 10.85 4.33
C VAL A 284 -6.07 11.79 4.78
N GLU A 285 -7.25 11.27 5.14
CA GLU A 285 -8.39 12.05 5.63
C GLU A 285 -8.09 12.67 7.01
N THR A 286 -7.40 11.95 7.91
CA THR A 286 -6.96 12.51 9.20
C THR A 286 -5.84 13.54 9.07
N ALA A 287 -4.95 13.41 8.08
CA ALA A 287 -3.84 14.33 7.85
C ALA A 287 -4.23 15.58 7.03
N THR A 288 -5.37 15.56 6.33
CA THR A 288 -5.92 16.73 5.65
C THR A 288 -7.08 17.28 6.47
N PRO A 289 -6.91 18.38 7.21
CA PRO A 289 -8.06 19.07 7.78
C PRO A 289 -8.98 19.46 6.61
N THR A 290 -10.17 18.91 6.58
CA THR A 290 -11.20 19.29 5.62
C THR A 290 -11.54 20.74 5.89
N VAL A 291 -11.09 21.61 4.97
CA VAL A 291 -11.58 22.99 4.91
C VAL A 291 -13.07 22.89 4.56
N GLY A 292 -13.94 22.90 5.56
CA GLY A 292 -15.38 22.83 5.35
C GLY A 292 -16.18 21.97 6.32
N ASP A 293 -15.56 21.01 7.00
CA ASP A 293 -16.26 20.31 8.09
C ASP A 293 -16.17 21.18 9.35
N LYS A 294 -17.34 21.68 9.76
CA LYS A 294 -17.51 22.32 11.04
C LYS A 294 -16.86 21.41 12.09
N SER A 295 -15.82 21.91 12.78
CA SER A 295 -15.24 21.23 13.94
C SER A 295 -16.41 20.76 14.83
N TYR A 296 -16.27 19.58 15.45
CA TYR A 296 -17.28 19.08 16.41
C TYR A 296 -17.61 20.17 17.44
N ALA A 297 -16.63 20.98 17.82
CA ALA A 297 -16.83 22.18 18.65
C ALA A 297 -17.68 23.26 17.96
N ALA A 298 -17.54 23.47 16.65
CA ALA A 298 -18.37 24.43 15.90
C ALA A 298 -19.78 23.90 15.64
N ALA A 299 -19.94 22.57 15.48
CA ALA A 299 -21.26 21.94 15.42
C ALA A 299 -21.98 21.96 16.78
N ALA A 300 -21.26 21.79 17.88
CA ALA A 300 -21.78 21.90 19.22
C ALA A 300 -22.08 23.36 19.62
N ALA A 301 -21.34 24.33 19.08
CA ALA A 301 -21.57 25.77 19.30
C ALA A 301 -22.71 26.35 18.42
N ALA A 302 -23.12 25.67 17.36
CA ALA A 302 -24.29 26.07 16.59
C ALA A 302 -25.52 25.83 17.45
N LYS A 303 -26.08 26.93 18.05
CA LYS A 303 -27.36 26.89 18.73
C LYS A 303 -28.42 26.35 17.77
N VAL A 304 -28.73 25.05 17.88
CA VAL A 304 -29.95 24.51 17.31
C VAL A 304 -31.10 25.21 18.06
N ALA A 305 -31.94 25.95 17.32
CA ALA A 305 -33.17 26.44 17.85
C ALA A 305 -34.06 25.23 18.20
N THR A 306 -33.90 24.71 19.39
CA THR A 306 -34.74 23.65 19.92
C THR A 306 -36.08 24.26 20.25
N LYS A 307 -37.12 23.98 19.44
CA LYS A 307 -38.50 24.03 19.89
C LYS A 307 -38.60 22.99 21.00
N SER A 308 -38.74 23.44 22.23
CA SER A 308 -38.99 22.57 23.37
C SER A 308 -40.37 21.92 23.18
N VAL A 309 -40.36 20.69 22.71
CA VAL A 309 -41.51 19.78 22.87
C VAL A 309 -41.31 19.15 24.25
N ALA A 310 -42.17 19.51 25.18
CA ALA A 310 -42.22 18.88 26.48
C ALA A 310 -42.64 17.41 26.27
N VAL A 311 -41.69 16.51 26.23
CA VAL A 311 -41.94 15.09 26.30
C VAL A 311 -41.78 14.71 27.77
N ASN A 312 -42.90 14.43 28.45
CA ASN A 312 -42.90 13.83 29.75
C ASN A 312 -42.34 12.41 29.64
N THR A 313 -41.05 12.27 29.84
CA THR A 313 -40.41 10.98 30.09
C THR A 313 -39.97 10.95 31.54
N ASP A 314 -40.86 10.48 32.41
CA ASP A 314 -40.51 9.98 33.72
C ASP A 314 -39.74 8.65 33.53
N LEU A 315 -38.50 8.73 33.05
CA LEU A 315 -37.51 7.69 33.12
C LEU A 315 -36.64 7.95 34.35
N THR A 316 -37.21 7.63 35.53
CA THR A 316 -36.42 7.38 36.73
C THR A 316 -35.59 6.14 36.49
N TRP A 317 -34.33 6.33 36.11
CA TRP A 317 -33.34 5.29 36.19
C TRP A 317 -33.10 4.96 37.65
N HIS A 318 -33.87 4.01 38.19
CA HIS A 318 -33.47 3.33 39.41
C HIS A 318 -32.18 2.58 39.13
N CYS A 319 -31.08 3.22 39.41
CA CYS A 319 -29.78 2.57 39.50
C CYS A 319 -29.90 1.60 40.67
N ASP A 320 -29.96 0.27 40.35
CA ASP A 320 -29.98 -0.80 41.35
C ASP A 320 -28.66 -0.75 42.13
N GLU A 321 -28.57 0.09 43.16
CA GLU A 321 -27.46 0.11 44.14
C GLU A 321 -27.13 -1.28 44.69
N ALA A 322 -28.14 -2.15 44.80
CA ALA A 322 -27.99 -3.53 45.21
C ALA A 322 -27.16 -4.39 44.25
N LYS A 323 -27.20 -4.08 42.97
CA LYS A 323 -26.41 -4.80 41.96
C LYS A 323 -24.93 -4.39 41.96
N TYR A 324 -24.66 -3.07 42.17
CA TYR A 324 -23.31 -2.56 42.34
C TYR A 324 -22.64 -3.06 43.63
N LYS A 325 -23.39 -3.15 44.72
CA LYS A 325 -22.87 -3.69 45.97
C LYS A 325 -22.51 -5.16 45.87
N LYS A 326 -23.32 -6.02 45.18
CA LYS A 326 -23.01 -7.38 44.91
C LYS A 326 -21.74 -7.60 44.04
N LEU A 327 -21.51 -6.75 43.04
CA LEU A 327 -20.31 -6.82 42.22
C LEU A 327 -19.06 -6.45 43.02
N SER A 328 -19.10 -5.42 43.88
CA SER A 328 -17.97 -5.03 44.71
C SER A 328 -17.63 -6.07 45.78
N ASP A 329 -18.61 -6.80 46.28
CA ASP A 329 -18.42 -7.88 47.27
C ASP A 329 -17.84 -9.15 46.63
N ILE A 330 -18.21 -9.48 45.39
CA ILE A 330 -17.60 -10.56 44.59
C ILE A 330 -16.13 -10.25 44.31
N GLU A 331 -15.80 -9.00 43.96
CA GLU A 331 -14.43 -8.62 43.70
C GLU A 331 -13.53 -8.62 44.95
N LYS A 332 -14.06 -8.27 46.12
CA LYS A 332 -13.37 -8.37 47.40
C LYS A 332 -13.12 -9.85 47.78
N THR A 333 -14.11 -10.69 47.55
CA THR A 333 -13.99 -12.15 47.87
C THR A 333 -12.97 -12.82 46.98
N GLN A 334 -12.90 -12.46 45.66
CA GLN A 334 -11.87 -12.97 44.75
C GLN A 334 -10.47 -12.52 45.13
N LYS A 335 -10.29 -11.25 45.56
CA LYS A 335 -8.99 -10.76 46.05
C LYS A 335 -8.53 -11.49 47.31
N GLN A 336 -9.45 -11.78 48.26
CA GLN A 336 -9.11 -12.51 49.47
C GLN A 336 -8.74 -13.98 49.22
N THR A 337 -9.45 -14.69 48.33
CA THR A 337 -9.09 -16.05 47.94
C THR A 337 -7.75 -16.11 47.19
N PHE A 338 -7.44 -15.15 46.34
CA PHE A 338 -6.15 -15.11 45.67
C PHE A 338 -4.99 -14.87 46.64
N THR A 339 -5.17 -13.97 47.62
CA THR A 339 -4.17 -13.70 48.65
C THR A 339 -3.91 -14.91 49.56
N SER A 340 -4.99 -15.64 49.93
CA SER A 340 -4.90 -16.88 50.72
C SER A 340 -4.18 -17.97 49.94
N LEU A 341 -4.42 -18.10 48.62
CA LEU A 341 -3.74 -19.08 47.76
C LEU A 341 -2.23 -18.80 47.65
N ILE A 342 -1.87 -17.53 47.53
CA ILE A 342 -0.44 -17.09 47.51
C ILE A 342 0.25 -17.44 48.84
N HIS A 343 -0.43 -17.22 49.97
CA HIS A 343 0.09 -17.59 51.29
C HIS A 343 0.30 -19.09 51.45
N SER A 344 -0.65 -19.92 50.99
CA SER A 344 -0.53 -21.38 51.02
C SER A 344 0.63 -21.89 50.13
N ILE A 345 0.80 -21.33 48.95
CA ILE A 345 1.92 -21.68 48.07
C ILE A 345 3.27 -21.29 48.69
N ARG A 346 3.35 -20.10 49.33
CA ARG A 346 4.55 -19.69 50.05
C ARG A 346 4.90 -20.58 51.23
N GLY A 347 3.89 -21.12 51.96
CA GLY A 347 4.09 -22.07 53.04
C GLY A 347 4.67 -23.40 52.58
N LEU A 348 4.26 -23.88 51.40
CA LEU A 348 4.76 -25.15 50.82
C LEU A 348 6.20 -25.07 50.29
N MET A 349 6.72 -23.87 50.05
CA MET A 349 8.10 -23.65 49.54
C MET A 349 9.13 -23.54 50.70
N HIS A 350 8.72 -23.58 51.97
CA HIS A 350 9.60 -23.39 53.14
C HIS A 350 9.71 -24.62 54.05
N GLU A 351 9.39 -25.86 53.57
CA GLU A 351 9.74 -27.04 54.31
C GLU A 351 11.21 -27.43 54.11
N PRO A 352 12.03 -27.41 55.13
CA PRO A 352 13.42 -27.88 55.03
C PRO A 352 13.42 -29.41 54.88
N LYS A 353 14.11 -29.89 53.85
CA LYS A 353 14.44 -31.31 53.68
C LYS A 353 15.31 -31.75 54.84
N GLN A 354 14.79 -32.61 55.71
CA GLN A 354 15.59 -33.46 56.56
C GLN A 354 16.13 -34.67 55.78
#